data_48fdb2a6c349202c8bdbcdb8d22a12d0
#
_entry.id   48fdb2a6c349202c8bdbcdb8d22a12d0
#
_cell.length_a   1.000
_cell.length_b   1.000
_cell.length_c   1.000
_cell.angle_alpha   90.00
_cell.angle_beta   90.00
_cell.angle_gamma   90.00
#
_symmetry.space_group_name_H-M   'P 1'
#
loop_
_entity.id
_entity.type
_entity.pdbx_description
1 polymer ?
#
loop_
_entity_poly.entity_id
_entity_poly.type
_entity_poly.pdbx_seq_one_letter_code
_entity_poly.pdbx_strand_id
1 'polypeptide(L)'
;HDEHGLIINGLNTRYFCHQNETGTYLDGYENNQSKISYKLTDLIAPPNFVQNSMTTGYFNGYAIYSESVYSRIYGTYECQVDGLGTMLLPSGDTITGVTRVHIQKHTGQQYLKNIEHAKALRLLVDSVNVYTHDSIIQHLAVDSNLVETNIYRWYAQGESYPIYETLDSHVKGNNIGFKVAYYYSPQSWKDNEYEKSRDISLGEISKATSTGRPSISRHVFSNGTFIDYSVNVTSDGNVNVVMFCSSRAKIDCNIHTIDGIMVCQQRFEDSSKKTYNICLPLSSHSHGIYILYISVNGQQFSEKFIYK
;
A
#
# COMPACT_ATOMS: atom_id res chain seq x y z
N HIS A 1 -12.52 -21.68 -18.70
CA HIS A 1 -12.32 -21.05 -17.38
C HIS A 1 -12.03 -19.59 -17.63
N ASP A 2 -12.97 -18.73 -17.26
CA ASP A 2 -12.83 -17.28 -17.44
C ASP A 2 -11.97 -16.75 -16.29
N GLU A 3 -10.67 -16.57 -16.54
CA GLU A 3 -9.78 -15.85 -15.63
C GLU A 3 -10.01 -14.36 -15.83
N HIS A 4 -10.53 -13.69 -14.83
CA HIS A 4 -10.66 -12.24 -14.85
C HIS A 4 -9.40 -11.60 -14.27
N GLY A 5 -8.63 -10.92 -15.12
CA GLY A 5 -7.48 -10.12 -14.69
C GLY A 5 -7.92 -8.86 -13.93
N LEU A 6 -7.31 -8.61 -12.78
CA LEU A 6 -7.56 -7.45 -11.92
C LEU A 6 -6.27 -6.64 -11.77
N ILE A 7 -6.37 -5.32 -11.86
CA ILE A 7 -5.28 -4.41 -11.50
C ILE A 7 -5.71 -3.58 -10.30
N ILE A 8 -4.98 -3.73 -9.20
CA ILE A 8 -5.23 -2.99 -7.96
C ILE A 8 -4.10 -1.98 -7.77
N ASN A 9 -4.43 -0.71 -7.57
CA ASN A 9 -3.45 0.33 -7.27
C ASN A 9 -3.60 0.76 -5.80
N GLY A 10 -2.51 0.70 -5.06
CA GLY A 10 -2.48 1.10 -3.66
C GLY A 10 -1.06 1.32 -3.16
N LEU A 11 -0.85 2.29 -2.27
CA LEU A 11 0.44 2.57 -1.62
C LEU A 11 1.61 2.70 -2.63
N ASN A 12 1.40 3.44 -3.73
CA ASN A 12 2.35 3.61 -4.84
C ASN A 12 2.80 2.28 -5.49
N THR A 13 2.01 1.23 -5.35
CA THR A 13 2.27 -0.10 -5.90
C THR A 13 1.11 -0.50 -6.79
N ARG A 14 1.43 -1.08 -7.94
CA ARG A 14 0.47 -1.70 -8.85
C ARG A 14 0.53 -3.21 -8.65
N TYR A 15 -0.58 -3.80 -8.25
CA TYR A 15 -0.74 -5.24 -8.07
C TYR A 15 -1.47 -5.83 -9.28
N PHE A 16 -0.96 -6.92 -9.81
CA PHE A 16 -1.56 -7.71 -10.88
C PHE A 16 -2.13 -8.96 -10.25
N CYS A 17 -3.41 -9.19 -10.42
CA CYS A 17 -4.12 -10.28 -9.79
C CYS A 17 -5.04 -10.96 -10.80
N HIS A 18 -5.40 -12.19 -10.55
CA HIS A 18 -6.50 -12.86 -11.22
C HIS A 18 -7.44 -13.51 -10.21
N GLN A 19 -8.66 -13.72 -10.61
CA GLN A 19 -9.68 -14.41 -9.82
C GLN A 19 -10.23 -15.60 -10.59
N ASN A 20 -10.39 -16.73 -9.90
CA ASN A 20 -10.99 -17.93 -10.41
C ASN A 20 -11.84 -18.60 -9.33
N GLU A 21 -12.37 -19.80 -9.60
CA GLU A 21 -13.20 -20.57 -8.66
C GLU A 21 -12.50 -20.95 -7.37
N THR A 22 -11.17 -20.96 -7.34
CA THR A 22 -10.35 -21.37 -6.18
C THR A 22 -9.85 -20.19 -5.34
N GLY A 23 -10.04 -18.96 -5.78
CA GLY A 23 -9.67 -17.77 -5.02
C GLY A 23 -9.21 -16.58 -5.86
N THR A 24 -8.71 -15.58 -5.18
CA THR A 24 -8.02 -14.43 -5.78
C THR A 24 -6.53 -14.57 -5.53
N TYR A 25 -5.75 -14.49 -6.60
CA TYR A 25 -4.32 -14.73 -6.61
C TYR A 25 -3.54 -13.52 -7.08
N LEU A 26 -2.35 -13.34 -6.54
CA LEU A 26 -1.38 -12.32 -6.94
C LEU A 26 -0.46 -12.90 -8.03
N ASP A 27 -0.47 -12.30 -9.22
CA ASP A 27 0.44 -12.64 -10.31
C ASP A 27 1.76 -11.86 -10.19
N GLY A 28 1.74 -10.75 -9.49
CA GLY A 28 2.90 -9.92 -9.26
C GLY A 28 2.54 -8.52 -8.82
N TYR A 29 3.57 -7.71 -8.57
CA TYR A 29 3.40 -6.29 -8.32
C TYR A 29 4.63 -5.50 -8.76
N GLU A 30 4.42 -4.22 -9.00
CA GLU A 30 5.50 -3.29 -9.32
C GLU A 30 5.31 -1.94 -8.65
N ASN A 31 6.42 -1.36 -8.25
CA ASN A 31 6.56 0.01 -7.79
C ASN A 31 7.91 0.58 -8.23
N ASN A 32 8.25 1.78 -7.78
CA ASN A 32 9.51 2.43 -8.17
C ASN A 32 10.79 1.69 -7.72
N GLN A 33 10.68 0.76 -6.78
CA GLN A 33 11.85 0.08 -6.18
C GLN A 33 11.83 -1.43 -6.41
N SER A 34 10.67 -2.01 -6.72
CA SER A 34 10.50 -3.46 -6.75
C SER A 34 9.59 -3.87 -7.88
N LYS A 35 9.96 -4.95 -8.54
CA LYS A 35 9.12 -5.66 -9.48
C LYS A 35 9.14 -7.14 -9.14
N ILE A 36 7.96 -7.70 -8.84
CA ILE A 36 7.79 -9.12 -8.54
C ILE A 36 6.83 -9.74 -9.55
N SER A 37 7.17 -10.92 -10.02
CA SER A 37 6.34 -11.71 -10.93
C SER A 37 6.31 -13.15 -10.45
N TYR A 38 5.11 -13.66 -10.20
CA TYR A 38 4.89 -15.05 -9.80
C TYR A 38 4.60 -15.92 -11.01
N LYS A 39 5.15 -17.13 -11.01
CA LYS A 39 4.84 -18.22 -11.96
C LYS A 39 3.88 -19.22 -11.35
N LEU A 40 4.03 -19.48 -10.06
CA LEU A 40 3.01 -20.09 -9.22
C LEU A 40 2.51 -18.99 -8.30
N THR A 41 1.25 -18.66 -8.44
CA THR A 41 0.67 -17.44 -7.91
C THR A 41 0.39 -17.52 -6.42
N ASP A 42 0.48 -16.42 -5.74
CA ASP A 42 0.30 -16.29 -4.30
C ASP A 42 -1.18 -16.00 -3.97
N LEU A 43 -1.78 -16.73 -3.05
CA LEU A 43 -3.18 -16.52 -2.66
C LEU A 43 -3.34 -15.22 -1.86
N ILE A 44 -4.28 -14.37 -2.31
CA ILE A 44 -4.68 -13.14 -1.61
C ILE A 44 -5.94 -13.33 -0.80
N ALA A 45 -6.95 -13.98 -1.36
CA ALA A 45 -8.25 -14.21 -0.72
C ALA A 45 -8.83 -15.56 -1.12
N PRO A 46 -9.54 -16.24 -0.21
CA PRO A 46 -10.21 -17.50 -0.51
C PRO A 46 -11.38 -17.26 -1.48
N PRO A 47 -11.84 -18.30 -2.20
CA PRO A 47 -12.95 -18.19 -3.15
C PRO A 47 -14.28 -17.85 -2.47
N ASN A 48 -14.46 -18.38 -1.27
CA ASN A 48 -15.66 -18.21 -0.46
C ASN A 48 -15.28 -17.95 0.99
N PHE A 49 -16.02 -17.07 1.64
CA PHE A 49 -15.84 -16.74 3.06
C PHE A 49 -16.63 -17.70 3.96
N VAL A 50 -16.42 -19.01 3.80
CA VAL A 50 -17.06 -20.03 4.63
C VAL A 50 -16.24 -20.21 5.90
N GLN A 51 -16.88 -20.02 7.06
CA GLN A 51 -16.23 -20.16 8.36
C GLN A 51 -15.58 -21.54 8.52
N ASN A 52 -14.36 -21.55 9.06
CA ASN A 52 -13.48 -22.71 9.24
C ASN A 52 -13.00 -23.36 7.93
N SER A 53 -13.24 -22.75 6.77
CA SER A 53 -12.59 -23.20 5.53
C SER A 53 -11.10 -22.90 5.58
N MET A 54 -10.29 -23.81 5.03
CA MET A 54 -8.83 -23.68 4.95
C MET A 54 -8.36 -24.03 3.54
N THR A 55 -7.46 -23.23 3.02
CA THR A 55 -6.79 -23.44 1.72
C THR A 55 -5.29 -23.33 1.93
N THR A 56 -4.55 -24.32 1.43
CA THR A 56 -3.10 -24.32 1.48
C THR A 56 -2.52 -24.35 0.07
N GLY A 57 -1.32 -23.83 -0.10
CA GLY A 57 -0.64 -23.88 -1.38
C GLY A 57 0.79 -23.38 -1.29
N TYR A 58 1.38 -23.20 -2.43
CA TYR A 58 2.74 -22.72 -2.57
C TYR A 58 2.85 -21.74 -3.74
N PHE A 59 3.84 -20.86 -3.67
CA PHE A 59 4.13 -19.88 -4.69
C PHE A 59 5.60 -19.88 -5.07
N ASN A 60 5.87 -19.42 -6.29
CA ASN A 60 7.23 -19.26 -6.79
C ASN A 60 7.26 -18.12 -7.81
N GLY A 61 8.28 -17.27 -7.74
CA GLY A 61 8.43 -16.13 -8.64
C GLY A 61 9.81 -15.52 -8.59
N TYR A 62 9.91 -14.35 -9.19
CA TYR A 62 11.13 -13.55 -9.26
C TYR A 62 10.88 -12.15 -8.77
N ALA A 63 11.87 -11.59 -8.08
CA ALA A 63 11.92 -10.21 -7.67
C ALA A 63 13.10 -9.50 -8.31
N ILE A 64 12.90 -8.24 -8.66
CA ILE A 64 13.93 -7.30 -9.05
C ILE A 64 13.79 -6.10 -8.13
N TYR A 65 14.85 -5.79 -7.38
CA TYR A 65 14.89 -4.65 -6.48
C TYR A 65 15.86 -3.61 -7.04
N SER A 66 15.42 -2.35 -7.07
CA SER A 66 16.21 -1.19 -7.55
C SER A 66 16.92 -1.46 -8.89
N GLU A 67 16.25 -2.21 -9.78
CA GLU A 67 16.72 -2.60 -11.12
C GLU A 67 18.04 -3.41 -11.16
N SER A 68 18.65 -3.68 -10.02
CA SER A 68 19.99 -4.26 -9.92
C SER A 68 20.10 -5.54 -9.12
N VAL A 69 19.24 -5.76 -8.14
CA VAL A 69 19.25 -6.95 -7.30
C VAL A 69 18.16 -7.91 -7.74
N TYR A 70 18.55 -9.08 -8.15
CA TYR A 70 17.66 -10.14 -8.63
C TYR A 70 17.55 -11.25 -7.60
N SER A 71 16.34 -11.75 -7.41
CA SER A 71 16.07 -12.80 -6.45
C SER A 71 14.98 -13.74 -6.95
N ARG A 72 15.09 -15.01 -6.61
CA ARG A 72 13.99 -15.97 -6.64
C ARG A 72 13.24 -15.86 -5.32
N ILE A 73 11.91 -15.79 -5.41
CA ILE A 73 11.02 -15.84 -4.26
C ILE A 73 10.20 -17.11 -4.34
N TYR A 74 10.09 -17.82 -3.24
CA TYR A 74 9.32 -19.05 -3.14
C TYR A 74 8.74 -19.20 -1.74
N GLY A 75 7.67 -19.95 -1.61
CA GLY A 75 7.09 -20.15 -0.29
C GLY A 75 5.82 -20.97 -0.30
N THR A 76 5.27 -21.11 0.91
CA THR A 76 3.99 -21.73 1.17
C THR A 76 3.04 -20.74 1.82
N TYR A 77 1.75 -20.98 1.66
CA TYR A 77 0.71 -20.26 2.37
C TYR A 77 -0.35 -21.20 2.93
N GLU A 78 -0.90 -20.79 4.06
CA GLU A 78 -2.12 -21.33 4.64
C GLU A 78 -3.10 -20.18 4.84
N CYS A 79 -4.31 -20.31 4.32
CA CYS A 79 -5.35 -19.30 4.39
C CYS A 79 -6.58 -19.91 5.04
N GLN A 80 -7.02 -19.32 6.14
CA GLN A 80 -8.17 -19.78 6.92
C GLN A 80 -9.18 -18.66 7.13
N VAL A 81 -10.47 -18.97 6.97
CA VAL A 81 -11.58 -18.12 7.44
C VAL A 81 -11.83 -18.44 8.89
N ASP A 82 -11.24 -17.67 9.81
CA ASP A 82 -11.17 -18.02 11.24
C ASP A 82 -12.10 -17.21 12.14
N GLY A 83 -12.86 -16.26 11.61
CA GLY A 83 -13.79 -15.46 12.41
C GLY A 83 -14.93 -14.84 11.62
N LEU A 84 -16.08 -14.80 12.26
CA LEU A 84 -17.25 -14.03 11.83
C LEU A 84 -17.72 -13.17 13.00
N GLY A 85 -18.08 -11.91 12.74
CA GLY A 85 -18.52 -11.07 13.84
C GLY A 85 -18.86 -9.64 13.44
N THR A 86 -18.69 -8.77 14.40
CA THR A 86 -18.95 -7.33 14.29
C THR A 86 -17.67 -6.57 14.62
N MET A 87 -17.31 -5.62 13.78
CA MET A 87 -16.18 -4.74 14.00
C MET A 87 -16.66 -3.41 14.58
N LEU A 88 -16.04 -3.01 15.68
CA LEU A 88 -16.20 -1.67 16.28
C LEU A 88 -15.06 -0.79 15.80
N LEU A 89 -15.37 0.33 15.20
CA LEU A 89 -14.38 1.29 14.73
C LEU A 89 -14.06 2.32 15.82
N PRO A 90 -12.88 2.93 15.80
CA PRO A 90 -12.52 4.01 16.71
C PRO A 90 -13.45 5.23 16.64
N SER A 91 -14.15 5.44 15.53
CA SER A 91 -15.20 6.46 15.37
C SER A 91 -16.47 6.19 16.19
N GLY A 92 -16.61 4.99 16.76
CA GLY A 92 -17.83 4.53 17.41
C GLY A 92 -18.79 3.79 16.48
N ASP A 93 -18.51 3.77 15.19
CA ASP A 93 -19.33 3.06 14.21
C ASP A 93 -19.15 1.55 14.33
N THR A 94 -20.18 0.83 13.93
CA THR A 94 -20.25 -0.62 14.02
C THR A 94 -20.53 -1.22 12.66
N ILE A 95 -19.67 -2.14 12.22
CA ILE A 95 -19.85 -2.90 10.97
C ILE A 95 -20.21 -4.35 11.33
N THR A 96 -21.40 -4.78 10.95
CA THR A 96 -21.88 -6.14 11.17
C THR A 96 -21.54 -7.06 9.99
N GLY A 97 -21.53 -8.36 10.21
CA GLY A 97 -21.28 -9.36 9.16
C GLY A 97 -19.83 -9.33 8.64
N VAL A 98 -18.88 -8.98 9.50
CA VAL A 98 -17.47 -8.96 9.14
C VAL A 98 -16.88 -10.36 9.24
N THR A 99 -16.20 -10.78 8.18
CA THR A 99 -15.47 -12.05 8.11
C THR A 99 -13.98 -11.79 8.26
N ARG A 100 -13.30 -12.52 9.14
CA ARG A 100 -11.85 -12.48 9.27
C ARG A 100 -11.21 -13.65 8.53
N VAL A 101 -10.20 -13.32 7.73
CA VAL A 101 -9.32 -14.25 7.02
C VAL A 101 -7.93 -14.14 7.60
N HIS A 102 -7.36 -15.26 8.04
CA HIS A 102 -5.98 -15.37 8.47
C HIS A 102 -5.16 -16.05 7.37
N ILE A 103 -4.08 -15.42 6.95
CA ILE A 103 -3.14 -15.98 5.97
C ILE A 103 -1.77 -16.05 6.64
N GLN A 104 -1.24 -17.25 6.76
CA GLN A 104 0.11 -17.50 7.21
C GLN A 104 0.99 -17.86 6.01
N LYS A 105 2.14 -17.19 5.89
CA LYS A 105 3.11 -17.45 4.81
C LYS A 105 4.48 -17.77 5.36
N HIS A 106 5.15 -18.69 4.70
CA HIS A 106 6.56 -18.97 4.87
C HIS A 106 7.28 -18.64 3.56
N THR A 107 8.10 -17.61 3.56
CA THR A 107 8.74 -17.09 2.35
C THR A 107 10.24 -17.24 2.43
N GLY A 108 10.81 -17.93 1.47
CA GLY A 108 12.25 -18.00 1.23
C GLY A 108 12.66 -17.12 0.06
N GLN A 109 13.90 -16.66 0.10
CA GLN A 109 14.45 -15.80 -0.94
C GLN A 109 15.89 -16.19 -1.26
N GLN A 110 16.15 -16.43 -2.54
CA GLN A 110 17.48 -16.76 -3.04
C GLN A 110 17.99 -15.65 -3.96
N TYR A 111 19.01 -14.93 -3.52
CA TYR A 111 19.65 -13.90 -4.31
C TYR A 111 20.54 -14.52 -5.41
N LEU A 112 20.49 -13.93 -6.60
CA LEU A 112 21.24 -14.39 -7.75
C LEU A 112 22.60 -13.69 -7.76
N LYS A 113 23.67 -14.47 -7.73
CA LYS A 113 25.05 -13.96 -7.57
C LYS A 113 25.63 -13.27 -8.80
N ASN A 114 25.01 -13.43 -9.99
CA ASN A 114 25.54 -12.94 -11.26
C ASN A 114 24.45 -12.24 -12.06
N ILE A 115 24.71 -10.99 -12.44
CA ILE A 115 23.82 -10.16 -13.26
C ILE A 115 23.56 -10.77 -14.65
N GLU A 116 24.55 -11.41 -15.26
CA GLU A 116 24.38 -12.06 -16.57
C GLU A 116 23.47 -13.30 -16.46
N HIS A 117 23.59 -14.06 -15.39
CA HIS A 117 22.67 -15.14 -15.07
C HIS A 117 21.25 -14.61 -14.79
N ALA A 118 21.14 -13.51 -14.05
CA ALA A 118 19.86 -12.86 -13.79
C ALA A 118 19.22 -12.29 -15.07
N LYS A 119 20.03 -11.70 -15.96
CA LYS A 119 19.56 -11.23 -17.28
C LYS A 119 19.13 -12.40 -18.18
N ALA A 120 19.88 -13.50 -18.18
CA ALA A 120 19.51 -14.72 -18.88
C ALA A 120 18.20 -15.30 -18.32
N LEU A 121 18.00 -15.29 -17.00
CA LEU A 121 16.75 -15.67 -16.35
C LEU A 121 15.59 -14.74 -16.71
N ARG A 122 15.84 -13.43 -16.89
CA ARG A 122 14.82 -12.48 -17.36
C ARG A 122 14.36 -12.77 -18.78
N LEU A 123 15.28 -13.21 -19.65
CA LEU A 123 14.97 -13.66 -21.01
C LEU A 123 14.32 -15.05 -21.03
N LEU A 124 14.59 -15.87 -20.01
CA LEU A 124 14.08 -17.23 -19.85
C LEU A 124 12.88 -17.33 -18.88
N VAL A 125 12.23 -16.19 -18.55
CA VAL A 125 11.06 -16.16 -17.65
C VAL A 125 9.97 -17.15 -18.07
N ASP A 126 9.86 -17.46 -19.32
CA ASP A 126 8.89 -18.44 -19.83
C ASP A 126 9.35 -19.89 -19.79
N SER A 127 10.65 -20.16 -19.57
CA SER A 127 11.25 -21.51 -19.60
C SER A 127 11.96 -21.94 -18.31
N VAL A 128 11.95 -21.11 -17.27
CA VAL A 128 12.67 -21.41 -16.03
C VAL A 128 11.99 -22.51 -15.24
N ASN A 129 12.79 -23.45 -14.72
CA ASN A 129 12.35 -24.46 -13.78
C ASN A 129 11.67 -23.82 -12.57
N VAL A 130 10.35 -23.87 -12.57
CA VAL A 130 9.54 -23.57 -11.40
C VAL A 130 9.89 -24.59 -10.33
N TYR A 131 10.17 -24.16 -9.10
CA TYR A 131 10.37 -25.11 -8.02
C TYR A 131 9.11 -25.97 -7.86
N THR A 132 9.30 -27.28 -7.78
CA THR A 132 8.24 -28.19 -7.38
C THR A 132 7.88 -27.94 -5.91
N HIS A 133 6.71 -28.38 -5.47
CA HIS A 133 6.30 -28.32 -4.07
C HIS A 133 7.37 -28.89 -3.13
N ASP A 134 7.89 -30.10 -3.43
CA ASP A 134 8.92 -30.75 -2.61
C ASP A 134 10.21 -29.96 -2.57
N SER A 135 10.61 -29.35 -3.69
CA SER A 135 11.78 -28.47 -3.76
C SER A 135 11.60 -27.22 -2.90
N ILE A 136 10.41 -26.60 -2.91
CA ILE A 136 10.08 -25.45 -2.05
C ILE A 136 10.22 -25.83 -0.58
N ILE A 137 9.61 -26.94 -0.15
CA ILE A 137 9.69 -27.43 1.23
C ILE A 137 11.13 -27.68 1.67
N GLN A 138 11.95 -28.34 0.81
CA GLN A 138 13.35 -28.59 1.11
C GLN A 138 14.16 -27.30 1.28
N HIS A 139 13.94 -26.30 0.40
CA HIS A 139 14.63 -25.00 0.51
C HIS A 139 14.21 -24.24 1.76
N LEU A 140 12.90 -24.20 2.07
CA LEU A 140 12.39 -23.53 3.27
C LEU A 140 12.92 -24.16 4.57
N ALA A 141 13.12 -25.49 4.59
CA ALA A 141 13.61 -26.21 5.76
C ALA A 141 15.03 -25.78 6.17
N VAL A 142 15.87 -25.43 5.20
CA VAL A 142 17.29 -25.06 5.41
C VAL A 142 17.56 -23.55 5.30
N ASP A 143 16.54 -22.75 4.99
CA ASP A 143 16.68 -21.30 4.84
C ASP A 143 16.77 -20.62 6.21
N SER A 144 17.94 -20.09 6.55
CA SER A 144 18.17 -19.34 7.79
C SER A 144 17.53 -17.94 7.79
N ASN A 145 17.14 -17.44 6.61
CA ASN A 145 16.50 -16.15 6.44
C ASN A 145 15.01 -16.28 6.07
N LEU A 146 14.43 -17.43 6.39
CA LEU A 146 13.01 -17.68 6.21
C LEU A 146 12.18 -16.57 6.87
N VAL A 147 11.30 -15.95 6.09
CA VAL A 147 10.37 -14.93 6.57
C VAL A 147 9.02 -15.58 6.85
N GLU A 148 8.57 -15.45 8.09
CA GLU A 148 7.24 -15.86 8.53
C GLU A 148 6.34 -14.62 8.55
N THR A 149 5.21 -14.67 7.87
CA THR A 149 4.27 -13.55 7.77
C THR A 149 2.87 -14.00 8.16
N ASN A 150 2.26 -13.29 9.11
CA ASN A 150 0.87 -13.45 9.48
C ASN A 150 0.09 -12.23 9.01
N ILE A 151 -0.93 -12.47 8.19
CA ILE A 151 -1.81 -11.44 7.63
C ILE A 151 -3.22 -11.73 8.12
N TYR A 152 -3.86 -10.74 8.74
CA TYR A 152 -5.28 -10.80 9.08
C TYR A 152 -6.01 -9.77 8.25
N ARG A 153 -7.06 -10.19 7.56
CA ARG A 153 -7.92 -9.36 6.71
C ARG A 153 -9.36 -9.47 7.16
N TRP A 154 -10.01 -8.33 7.32
CA TRP A 154 -11.42 -8.25 7.69
C TRP A 154 -12.21 -7.73 6.50
N TYR A 155 -13.17 -8.53 6.06
CA TYR A 155 -14.04 -8.24 4.93
C TYR A 155 -15.45 -7.96 5.44
N ALA A 156 -16.04 -6.83 5.07
CA ALA A 156 -17.44 -6.55 5.30
C ALA A 156 -18.29 -7.15 4.17
N GLN A 157 -19.54 -7.46 4.49
CA GLN A 157 -20.47 -7.99 3.50
C GLN A 157 -20.67 -7.00 2.36
N GLY A 158 -20.53 -7.46 1.12
CA GLY A 158 -20.66 -6.63 -0.09
C GLY A 158 -19.40 -5.86 -0.51
N GLU A 159 -18.31 -5.92 0.28
CA GLU A 159 -17.05 -5.28 -0.07
C GLU A 159 -16.11 -6.25 -0.83
N SER A 160 -15.52 -5.76 -1.90
CA SER A 160 -14.61 -6.56 -2.74
C SER A 160 -13.17 -6.58 -2.21
N TYR A 161 -12.85 -5.78 -1.19
CA TYR A 161 -11.53 -5.67 -0.57
C TYR A 161 -11.66 -5.63 0.97
N PRO A 162 -10.60 -5.97 1.70
CA PRO A 162 -10.64 -5.92 3.15
C PRO A 162 -10.81 -4.49 3.63
N ILE A 163 -11.69 -4.27 4.61
CA ILE A 163 -11.86 -2.97 5.28
C ILE A 163 -10.76 -2.70 6.31
N TYR A 164 -10.13 -3.75 6.78
CA TYR A 164 -8.99 -3.66 7.69
C TYR A 164 -8.01 -4.81 7.41
N GLU A 165 -6.72 -4.52 7.50
CA GLU A 165 -5.65 -5.50 7.35
C GLU A 165 -4.58 -5.26 8.40
N THR A 166 -4.07 -6.34 9.00
CA THR A 166 -2.83 -6.31 9.78
C THR A 166 -1.84 -7.29 9.18
N LEU A 167 -0.58 -6.90 9.20
CA LEU A 167 0.53 -7.74 8.75
C LEU A 167 1.62 -7.72 9.80
N ASP A 168 2.02 -8.90 10.24
CA ASP A 168 3.13 -9.16 11.15
C ASP A 168 4.12 -10.08 10.43
N SER A 169 5.32 -9.58 10.15
CA SER A 169 6.35 -10.31 9.41
C SER A 169 7.66 -10.30 10.17
N HIS A 170 8.29 -11.44 10.31
CA HIS A 170 9.57 -11.58 11.00
C HIS A 170 10.46 -12.65 10.35
N VAL A 171 11.77 -12.50 10.51
CA VAL A 171 12.74 -13.52 10.11
C VAL A 171 12.78 -14.59 11.19
N LYS A 172 12.62 -15.85 10.80
CA LYS A 172 12.62 -17.01 11.71
C LYS A 172 13.88 -17.03 12.59
N GLY A 173 13.68 -17.15 13.89
CA GLY A 173 14.76 -17.16 14.86
C GLY A 173 15.45 -15.82 15.13
N ASN A 174 14.91 -14.73 14.59
CA ASN A 174 15.44 -13.37 14.76
C ASN A 174 14.34 -12.41 15.24
N ASN A 175 14.75 -11.38 16.00
CA ASN A 175 13.83 -10.29 16.37
C ASN A 175 13.67 -9.23 15.27
N ILE A 176 14.15 -9.52 14.05
CA ILE A 176 14.02 -8.63 12.91
C ILE A 176 12.66 -8.87 12.26
N GLY A 177 11.82 -7.87 12.29
CA GLY A 177 10.50 -7.94 11.71
C GLY A 177 9.82 -6.58 11.67
N PHE A 178 8.62 -6.53 11.11
CA PHE A 178 7.79 -5.35 11.10
C PHE A 178 6.32 -5.70 11.28
N LYS A 179 5.58 -4.74 11.82
CA LYS A 179 4.12 -4.83 11.98
C LYS A 179 3.48 -3.59 11.39
N VAL A 180 2.45 -3.80 10.59
CA VAL A 180 1.66 -2.72 10.02
C VAL A 180 0.17 -3.04 10.09
N ALA A 181 -0.64 -1.99 10.07
CA ALA A 181 -2.08 -2.10 9.98
C ALA A 181 -2.60 -1.07 8.97
N TYR A 182 -3.57 -1.49 8.16
CA TYR A 182 -4.22 -0.66 7.16
C TYR A 182 -5.72 -0.66 7.39
N TYR A 183 -6.33 0.52 7.25
CA TYR A 183 -7.78 0.67 7.26
C TYR A 183 -8.24 1.24 5.92
N TYR A 184 -9.25 0.63 5.35
CA TYR A 184 -9.89 1.06 4.12
C TYR A 184 -11.36 1.33 4.40
N SER A 185 -11.81 2.55 4.12
CA SER A 185 -13.23 2.87 4.30
C SER A 185 -14.11 2.00 3.40
N PRO A 186 -15.18 1.40 3.93
CA PRO A 186 -16.15 0.66 3.14
C PRO A 186 -16.68 1.47 1.96
N GLN A 187 -16.90 0.83 0.81
CA GLN A 187 -17.44 1.52 -0.38
C GLN A 187 -18.85 2.07 -0.14
N SER A 188 -19.66 1.33 0.59
CA SER A 188 -21.02 1.76 0.96
C SER A 188 -21.09 3.07 1.74
N TRP A 189 -20.00 3.48 2.40
CA TRP A 189 -19.90 4.76 3.09
C TRP A 189 -19.51 5.92 2.16
N LYS A 190 -19.00 5.59 0.96
CA LYS A 190 -18.63 6.59 -0.05
C LYS A 190 -19.87 7.21 -0.72
N ASP A 191 -21.00 6.49 -0.75
CA ASP A 191 -22.13 6.85 -1.58
C ASP A 191 -23.06 7.92 -0.97
N ASN A 192 -23.07 8.17 0.35
CA ASN A 192 -24.09 9.03 0.97
C ASN A 192 -23.62 10.36 1.58
N GLU A 193 -22.47 10.43 2.25
CA GLU A 193 -21.96 11.70 2.80
C GLU A 193 -20.57 12.03 2.27
N TYR A 194 -19.81 11.00 1.96
CA TYR A 194 -18.42 11.08 1.56
C TYR A 194 -18.29 11.59 0.11
N GLU A 195 -19.17 11.15 -0.80
CA GLU A 195 -19.21 11.63 -2.19
C GLU A 195 -19.57 13.13 -2.23
N LYS A 196 -20.58 13.56 -1.48
CA LYS A 196 -20.94 14.99 -1.39
C LYS A 196 -19.80 15.86 -0.84
N SER A 197 -19.14 15.39 0.20
CA SER A 197 -17.99 16.12 0.78
C SER A 197 -16.80 16.14 -0.17
N ARG A 198 -16.57 15.04 -0.88
CA ARG A 198 -15.50 14.92 -1.87
C ARG A 198 -15.74 15.82 -3.08
N ASP A 199 -16.98 15.87 -3.59
CA ASP A 199 -17.33 16.72 -4.72
C ASP A 199 -17.17 18.21 -4.37
N ILE A 200 -17.52 18.60 -3.15
CA ILE A 200 -17.31 19.96 -2.65
C ILE A 200 -15.81 20.26 -2.57
N SER A 201 -15.01 19.37 -1.94
CA SER A 201 -13.56 19.57 -1.78
C SER A 201 -12.82 19.58 -3.13
N LEU A 202 -13.17 18.68 -4.04
CA LEU A 202 -12.63 18.64 -5.40
C LEU A 202 -12.96 19.93 -6.17
N GLY A 203 -14.19 20.45 -6.03
CA GLY A 203 -14.60 21.69 -6.63
C GLY A 203 -13.81 22.90 -6.10
N GLU A 204 -13.53 22.95 -4.80
CA GLU A 204 -12.74 24.03 -4.20
C GLU A 204 -11.24 23.95 -4.56
N ILE A 205 -10.63 22.75 -4.53
CA ILE A 205 -9.25 22.55 -4.95
C ILE A 205 -9.08 22.88 -6.45
N SER A 206 -10.01 22.44 -7.30
CA SER A 206 -9.96 22.72 -8.75
C SER A 206 -10.10 24.22 -9.07
N LYS A 207 -10.82 25.00 -8.26
CA LYS A 207 -10.87 26.46 -8.39
C LYS A 207 -9.56 27.13 -7.96
N ALA A 208 -8.85 26.54 -7.01
CA ALA A 208 -7.58 27.07 -6.51
C ALA A 208 -6.39 26.70 -7.41
N THR A 209 -6.48 25.60 -8.18
CA THR A 209 -5.44 25.16 -9.13
C THR A 209 -5.79 25.63 -10.54
N SER A 210 -5.00 26.51 -11.10
CA SER A 210 -5.26 27.11 -12.43
C SER A 210 -4.84 26.25 -13.64
N THR A 211 -4.27 25.07 -13.45
CA THR A 211 -3.71 24.26 -14.54
C THR A 211 -3.97 22.75 -14.35
N GLY A 212 -4.80 22.18 -15.23
CA GLY A 212 -4.97 20.74 -15.38
C GLY A 212 -5.79 20.06 -14.26
N ARG A 213 -6.11 18.76 -14.45
CA ARG A 213 -6.70 17.94 -13.37
C ARG A 213 -5.56 17.49 -12.44
N PRO A 214 -5.42 18.06 -11.23
CA PRO A 214 -4.42 17.59 -10.28
C PRO A 214 -4.77 16.18 -9.80
N SER A 215 -3.77 15.37 -9.55
CA SER A 215 -3.98 14.15 -8.79
C SER A 215 -4.25 14.56 -7.34
N ILE A 216 -5.48 14.34 -6.87
CA ILE A 216 -5.91 14.72 -5.53
C ILE A 216 -5.83 13.48 -4.64
N SER A 217 -5.07 13.61 -3.55
CA SER A 217 -4.93 12.59 -2.52
C SER A 217 -5.80 12.95 -1.30
N ARG A 218 -6.33 11.95 -0.62
CA ARG A 218 -7.06 12.11 0.64
C ARG A 218 -6.33 11.47 1.79
N HIS A 219 -6.27 12.17 2.91
CA HIS A 219 -5.82 11.62 4.20
C HIS A 219 -6.89 11.86 5.27
N VAL A 220 -7.23 10.80 6.01
CA VAL A 220 -8.21 10.84 7.10
C VAL A 220 -7.48 10.63 8.43
N PHE A 221 -7.70 11.53 9.37
CA PHE A 221 -7.11 11.48 10.70
C PHE A 221 -7.99 10.69 11.67
N SER A 222 -7.41 10.22 12.77
CA SER A 222 -8.09 9.41 13.77
C SER A 222 -9.31 10.06 14.43
N ASN A 223 -9.41 11.39 14.41
CA ASN A 223 -10.54 12.14 14.93
C ASN A 223 -11.66 12.38 13.90
N GLY A 224 -11.60 11.73 12.72
CA GLY A 224 -12.57 11.90 11.64
C GLY A 224 -12.36 13.17 10.79
N THR A 225 -11.43 14.06 11.13
CA THR A 225 -11.02 15.15 10.24
C THR A 225 -10.34 14.56 9.00
N PHE A 226 -10.64 15.05 7.83
CA PHE A 226 -9.91 14.67 6.62
C PHE A 226 -9.41 15.90 5.87
N ILE A 227 -8.39 15.66 5.07
CA ILE A 227 -7.90 16.61 4.08
C ILE A 227 -7.91 15.98 2.70
N ASP A 228 -8.28 16.78 1.70
CA ASP A 228 -8.00 16.50 0.30
C ASP A 228 -6.90 17.46 -0.14
N TYR A 229 -5.86 16.95 -0.75
CA TYR A 229 -4.72 17.76 -1.12
C TYR A 229 -4.11 17.34 -2.46
N SER A 230 -3.41 18.27 -3.08
CA SER A 230 -2.56 18.01 -4.24
C SER A 230 -1.20 18.65 -4.01
N VAL A 231 -0.16 17.96 -4.44
CA VAL A 231 1.23 18.44 -4.40
C VAL A 231 1.73 18.61 -5.83
N ASN A 232 2.23 19.77 -6.14
CA ASN A 232 2.79 20.08 -7.45
C ASN A 232 4.15 20.76 -7.29
N VAL A 233 5.17 20.19 -7.92
CA VAL A 233 6.52 20.79 -8.00
C VAL A 233 6.59 21.60 -9.30
N THR A 234 6.78 22.90 -9.17
CA THR A 234 6.83 23.81 -10.32
C THR A 234 8.25 23.94 -10.87
N SER A 235 8.38 24.35 -12.12
CA SER A 235 9.67 24.50 -12.80
C SER A 235 10.58 25.56 -12.19
N ASP A 236 10.04 26.50 -11.41
CA ASP A 236 10.75 27.53 -10.66
C ASP A 236 11.23 27.06 -9.28
N GLY A 237 11.05 25.78 -8.97
CA GLY A 237 11.54 25.16 -7.74
C GLY A 237 10.65 25.36 -6.52
N ASN A 238 9.38 25.66 -6.71
CA ASN A 238 8.41 25.73 -5.62
C ASN A 238 7.60 24.43 -5.51
N VAL A 239 7.31 24.03 -4.27
CA VAL A 239 6.35 22.95 -3.98
C VAL A 239 5.04 23.60 -3.56
N ASN A 240 4.06 23.55 -4.45
CA ASN A 240 2.72 24.06 -4.20
C ASN A 240 1.83 22.94 -3.67
N VAL A 241 1.33 23.10 -2.44
CA VAL A 241 0.35 22.22 -1.82
C VAL A 241 -0.98 22.97 -1.76
N VAL A 242 -1.96 22.50 -2.51
CA VAL A 242 -3.35 22.98 -2.40
C VAL A 242 -4.10 21.96 -1.56
N MET A 243 -4.72 22.42 -0.48
CA MET A 243 -5.36 21.55 0.49
C MET A 243 -6.74 22.06 0.87
N PHE A 244 -7.72 21.18 0.89
CA PHE A 244 -9.00 21.36 1.55
C PHE A 244 -9.00 20.63 2.89
N CYS A 245 -9.50 21.23 3.96
CA CYS A 245 -9.66 20.61 5.26
C CYS A 245 -11.15 20.57 5.64
N SER A 246 -11.64 19.41 6.06
CA SER A 246 -13.07 19.20 6.37
C SER A 246 -13.54 19.96 7.62
N SER A 247 -12.60 20.32 8.51
CA SER A 247 -12.88 21.05 9.75
C SER A 247 -11.89 22.19 9.97
N ARG A 248 -12.21 23.07 10.92
CA ARG A 248 -11.26 24.08 11.39
C ARG A 248 -10.03 23.42 11.98
N ALA A 249 -8.83 23.82 11.52
CA ALA A 249 -7.60 23.13 11.87
C ALA A 249 -6.40 24.07 11.96
N LYS A 250 -5.47 23.72 12.84
CA LYS A 250 -4.10 24.19 12.84
C LYS A 250 -3.29 23.32 11.90
N ILE A 251 -2.67 23.91 10.87
CA ILE A 251 -1.94 23.20 9.83
C ILE A 251 -0.48 23.62 9.88
N ASP A 252 0.41 22.63 9.84
CA ASP A 252 1.86 22.80 9.74
C ASP A 252 2.37 21.95 8.57
N CYS A 253 2.96 22.59 7.57
CA CYS A 253 3.56 21.92 6.42
C CYS A 253 5.06 22.21 6.41
N ASN A 254 5.87 21.17 6.35
CA ASN A 254 7.32 21.33 6.26
C ASN A 254 7.93 20.28 5.32
N ILE A 255 9.07 20.66 4.71
CA ILE A 255 9.83 19.79 3.83
C ILE A 255 11.16 19.45 4.50
N HIS A 256 11.52 18.18 4.43
CA HIS A 256 12.80 17.67 4.92
C HIS A 256 13.56 16.96 3.79
N THR A 257 14.89 16.97 3.90
CA THR A 257 15.72 16.03 3.15
C THR A 257 15.50 14.60 3.66
N ILE A 258 16.00 13.61 2.92
CA ILE A 258 15.96 12.20 3.37
C ILE A 258 16.77 11.97 4.66
N ASP A 259 17.74 12.84 4.96
CA ASP A 259 18.55 12.81 6.18
C ASP A 259 17.87 13.51 7.36
N GLY A 260 16.62 13.95 7.19
CA GLY A 260 15.81 14.56 8.25
C GLY A 260 16.06 16.05 8.49
N ILE A 261 16.87 16.73 7.65
CA ILE A 261 17.12 18.18 7.77
C ILE A 261 15.90 18.93 7.24
N MET A 262 15.30 19.79 8.06
CA MET A 262 14.21 20.65 7.66
C MET A 262 14.70 21.73 6.71
N VAL A 263 14.06 21.85 5.56
CA VAL A 263 14.40 22.75 4.47
C VAL A 263 13.54 24.00 4.50
N CYS A 264 12.24 23.82 4.63
CA CYS A 264 11.28 24.93 4.72
C CYS A 264 10.04 24.51 5.49
N GLN A 265 9.32 25.51 6.01
CA GLN A 265 8.10 25.32 6.79
C GLN A 265 7.12 26.44 6.53
N GLN A 266 5.82 26.11 6.51
CA GLN A 266 4.73 27.07 6.54
C GLN A 266 3.65 26.61 7.51
N ARG A 267 3.19 27.53 8.37
CA ARG A 267 2.23 27.23 9.43
C ARG A 267 1.02 28.12 9.32
N PHE A 268 -0.16 27.54 9.56
CA PHE A 268 -1.44 28.24 9.68
C PHE A 268 -2.05 27.92 11.04
N GLU A 269 -2.25 28.95 11.84
CA GLU A 269 -2.87 28.79 13.13
C GLU A 269 -4.38 29.03 13.05
N ASP A 270 -5.15 28.04 13.47
CA ASP A 270 -6.59 28.06 13.72
C ASP A 270 -7.42 28.88 12.70
N SER A 271 -7.25 28.57 11.42
CA SER A 271 -7.93 29.27 10.35
C SER A 271 -9.37 28.78 10.17
N SER A 272 -10.31 29.70 10.01
CA SER A 272 -11.69 29.39 9.60
C SER A 272 -11.79 29.01 8.11
N LYS A 273 -10.70 29.13 7.36
CA LYS A 273 -10.63 28.75 5.94
C LYS A 273 -10.68 27.23 5.82
N LYS A 274 -11.35 26.76 4.79
CA LYS A 274 -11.37 25.34 4.43
C LYS A 274 -10.33 25.00 3.37
N THR A 275 -9.92 25.97 2.54
CA THR A 275 -8.93 25.75 1.46
C THR A 275 -7.66 26.57 1.75
N TYR A 276 -6.51 25.91 1.62
CA TYR A 276 -5.18 26.46 1.85
C TYR A 276 -4.35 26.32 0.57
N ASN A 277 -3.67 27.39 0.20
CA ASN A 277 -2.64 27.39 -0.84
C ASN A 277 -1.30 27.61 -0.15
N ILE A 278 -0.45 26.59 -0.17
CA ILE A 278 0.82 26.54 0.56
C ILE A 278 1.92 26.50 -0.48
N CYS A 279 2.85 27.43 -0.42
CA CYS A 279 3.99 27.49 -1.31
C CYS A 279 5.27 27.31 -0.48
N LEU A 280 5.98 26.20 -0.72
CA LEU A 280 7.21 25.83 -0.02
C LEU A 280 8.38 25.92 -1.01
N PRO A 281 9.28 26.93 -0.88
CA PRO A 281 10.36 27.14 -1.83
C PRO A 281 11.48 26.11 -1.66
N LEU A 282 11.89 25.49 -2.77
CA LEU A 282 13.06 24.61 -2.87
C LEU A 282 14.12 25.11 -3.87
N SER A 283 13.90 26.24 -4.51
CA SER A 283 14.74 26.75 -5.60
C SER A 283 16.23 26.94 -5.24
N SER A 284 16.55 27.08 -3.94
CA SER A 284 17.93 27.18 -3.44
C SER A 284 18.54 25.82 -3.03
N HIS A 285 17.83 24.72 -3.24
CA HIS A 285 18.23 23.40 -2.79
C HIS A 285 18.53 22.49 -3.98
N SER A 286 19.34 21.44 -3.75
CA SER A 286 19.72 20.49 -4.78
C SER A 286 18.54 19.62 -5.23
N HIS A 287 18.57 19.21 -6.50
CA HIS A 287 17.64 18.21 -7.02
C HIS A 287 17.79 16.90 -6.23
N GLY A 288 16.70 16.25 -5.93
CA GLY A 288 16.75 15.05 -5.11
C GLY A 288 15.39 14.61 -4.56
N ILE A 289 15.47 13.72 -3.59
CA ILE A 289 14.29 13.19 -2.90
C ILE A 289 14.06 13.98 -1.62
N TYR A 290 12.81 14.40 -1.42
CA TYR A 290 12.36 15.15 -0.25
C TYR A 290 11.13 14.51 0.37
N ILE A 291 10.90 14.81 1.62
CA ILE A 291 9.73 14.35 2.39
C ILE A 291 8.92 15.58 2.80
N LEU A 292 7.67 15.64 2.33
CA LEU A 292 6.70 16.63 2.78
C LEU A 292 5.99 16.06 4.01
N TYR A 293 6.06 16.77 5.13
CA TYR A 293 5.27 16.50 6.33
C TYR A 293 4.11 17.47 6.41
N ILE A 294 2.92 16.93 6.65
CA ILE A 294 1.71 17.72 6.88
C ILE A 294 1.16 17.31 8.24
N SER A 295 0.99 18.29 9.13
CA SER A 295 0.37 18.11 10.43
C SER A 295 -0.95 18.89 10.49
N VAL A 296 -2.02 18.23 10.94
CA VAL A 296 -3.33 18.82 11.14
C VAL A 296 -3.77 18.56 12.58
N ASN A 297 -3.94 19.62 13.36
CA ASN A 297 -4.27 19.54 14.81
C ASN A 297 -3.32 18.62 15.59
N GLY A 298 -2.03 18.59 15.23
CA GLY A 298 -1.00 17.77 15.86
C GLY A 298 -0.90 16.32 15.38
N GLN A 299 -1.83 15.85 14.56
CA GLN A 299 -1.71 14.58 13.87
C GLN A 299 -0.99 14.78 12.55
N GLN A 300 -0.02 13.93 12.23
CA GLN A 300 0.86 14.14 11.08
C GLN A 300 0.92 12.92 10.16
N PHE A 301 1.17 13.19 8.89
CA PHE A 301 1.55 12.19 7.89
C PHE A 301 2.64 12.76 6.98
N SER A 302 3.26 11.92 6.18
CA SER A 302 4.32 12.31 5.27
C SER A 302 4.12 11.76 3.88
N GLU A 303 4.58 12.51 2.89
CA GLU A 303 4.61 12.12 1.49
C GLU A 303 6.01 12.37 0.91
N LYS A 304 6.52 11.40 0.16
CA LYS A 304 7.81 11.49 -0.51
C LYS A 304 7.60 12.01 -1.94
N PHE A 305 8.39 12.99 -2.34
CA PHE A 305 8.38 13.52 -3.70
C PHE A 305 9.78 13.71 -4.26
N ILE A 306 9.88 13.86 -5.57
CA ILE A 306 11.14 14.11 -6.27
C ILE A 306 11.14 15.55 -6.78
N TYR A 307 12.17 16.31 -6.39
CA TYR A 307 12.50 17.60 -6.98
C TYR A 307 13.53 17.39 -8.09
N LYS A 308 13.12 17.69 -9.33
CA LYS A 308 13.93 17.49 -10.55
C LYS A 308 14.47 18.80 -11.06
#